data_ff4c2f7f54219066f40c60088b7e49fd
#
_entry.id   ff4c2f7f54219066f40c60088b7e49fd
#
_cell.length_a   1.000
_cell.length_b   1.000
_cell.length_c   1.000
_cell.angle_alpha   90.00
_cell.angle_beta   90.00
_cell.angle_gamma   90.00
#
_symmetry.space_group_name_H-M   'P 1'
#
loop_
_entity.id
_entity.type
_entity.pdbx_description
1 polymer ?
#
loop_
_entity_poly.entity_id
_entity_poly.type
_entity_poly.pdbx_seq_one_letter_code
_entity_poly.pdbx_strand_id
1 'polypeptide(L)'
;MKNLFIILSIVIIMSISNFSYAFYDTNLEYGKNNSKISENTSKYYEGKIEHIFVHPLIVYPEMAFDGDYESKTFSKWFVTTKEFKKILDNLYQRNFILVSYKDVYEEKEVGGKKLTVRKKLLLPEGKRPIIISIDDINYNQYMLGNGITEKIVLDRNNELAGYIKKPNGKYLISTETEMVPLIEDFVKLHPDFSHNNAKGVLAVTGFEGILGYRIQRDYPNRNEELKQCKRVVYKLKENGWEFASHSYGHPNLKKISLEKLRDDTIKWEREVQSVVGKTKIYIPPYGEFPNESSKGLEYLQSKGFTIFAGVGPISYEKIYKDKNLVITDRRNIDGITLLNKKEKFLDLYNADKVIDYNARKVNK
;
A
#
# COMPACT_ATOMS: atom_id res chain seq x y z
N MET A 1 58.16 -0.36 55.07
CA MET A 1 56.80 0.13 55.34
C MET A 1 55.93 -0.34 54.22
N LYS A 2 55.03 -1.25 54.46
CA LYS A 2 54.28 -2.04 53.46
C LYS A 2 52.95 -1.33 53.15
N ASN A 3 52.69 -0.96 51.91
CA ASN A 3 51.43 -0.42 51.49
C ASN A 3 50.50 -1.62 51.12
N LEU A 4 49.38 -1.67 51.82
CA LEU A 4 48.32 -2.66 51.62
C LEU A 4 47.29 -2.06 50.63
N PHE A 5 47.18 -2.64 49.45
CA PHE A 5 46.09 -2.30 48.49
C PHE A 5 44.87 -3.18 48.83
N ILE A 6 43.78 -2.52 49.23
CA ILE A 6 42.46 -3.14 49.37
C ILE A 6 41.75 -2.99 48.05
N ILE A 7 41.48 -4.13 47.36
CA ILE A 7 40.63 -4.20 46.16
C ILE A 7 39.19 -4.35 46.64
N LEU A 8 38.36 -3.33 46.40
CA LEU A 8 36.94 -3.37 46.69
C LEU A 8 36.21 -3.91 45.45
N SER A 9 35.74 -5.15 45.50
CA SER A 9 34.93 -5.78 44.47
C SER A 9 33.48 -5.32 44.63
N ILE A 10 33.01 -4.45 43.71
CA ILE A 10 31.58 -4.08 43.63
C ILE A 10 30.86 -5.16 42.82
N VAL A 11 30.04 -5.93 43.49
CA VAL A 11 29.08 -6.84 42.85
C VAL A 11 27.86 -6.04 42.46
N ILE A 12 27.69 -5.81 41.16
CA ILE A 12 26.46 -5.22 40.63
C ILE A 12 25.44 -6.34 40.44
N ILE A 13 24.46 -6.38 41.32
CA ILE A 13 23.27 -7.25 41.17
C ILE A 13 22.37 -6.59 40.14
N MET A 14 22.35 -7.12 38.91
CA MET A 14 21.32 -6.76 37.92
C MET A 14 20.02 -7.43 38.32
N SER A 15 19.07 -6.67 38.83
CA SER A 15 17.68 -7.09 38.96
C SER A 15 17.04 -7.15 37.58
N ILE A 16 16.82 -8.37 37.08
CA ILE A 16 16.03 -8.61 35.88
C ILE A 16 14.56 -8.42 36.27
N SER A 17 13.98 -7.28 35.89
CA SER A 17 12.54 -7.07 35.98
C SER A 17 11.86 -7.88 34.87
N ASN A 18 11.23 -8.97 35.25
CA ASN A 18 10.34 -9.75 34.39
C ASN A 18 9.14 -8.88 33.99
N PHE A 19 9.12 -8.37 32.77
CA PHE A 19 7.89 -7.89 32.15
C PHE A 19 7.11 -9.11 31.68
N SER A 20 6.10 -9.49 32.46
CA SER A 20 5.12 -10.48 32.06
C SER A 20 4.25 -9.87 30.96
N TYR A 21 4.40 -10.33 29.73
CA TYR A 21 3.41 -10.15 28.69
C TYR A 21 2.16 -10.94 29.07
N ALA A 22 1.07 -10.26 29.36
CA ALA A 22 -0.24 -10.87 29.46
C ALA A 22 -0.67 -11.38 28.09
N PHE A 23 -0.49 -12.66 27.84
CA PHE A 23 -1.16 -13.37 26.76
C PHE A 23 -2.65 -13.41 27.09
N TYR A 24 -3.47 -12.81 26.25
CA TYR A 24 -4.90 -13.08 26.25
C TYR A 24 -5.09 -14.52 25.78
N ASP A 25 -5.40 -15.38 26.75
CA ASP A 25 -5.76 -16.77 26.53
C ASP A 25 -7.18 -16.81 25.95
N THR A 26 -7.31 -16.83 24.65
CA THR A 26 -8.54 -17.24 23.98
C THR A 26 -8.40 -18.72 23.69
N ASN A 27 -8.95 -19.55 24.62
CA ASN A 27 -9.17 -20.96 24.38
C ASN A 27 -10.12 -21.15 23.19
N LEU A 28 -9.57 -21.21 21.98
CA LEU A 28 -10.17 -21.83 20.83
C LEU A 28 -9.52 -23.21 20.69
N GLU A 29 -10.27 -24.25 21.03
CA GLU A 29 -9.89 -25.62 20.74
C GLU A 29 -9.63 -25.78 19.24
N TYR A 30 -8.35 -25.77 18.87
CA TYR A 30 -7.91 -26.22 17.56
C TYR A 30 -7.97 -27.75 17.53
N GLY A 31 -9.03 -28.27 16.91
CA GLY A 31 -9.08 -29.66 16.54
C GLY A 31 -7.80 -30.06 15.79
N LYS A 32 -7.09 -31.06 16.30
CA LYS A 32 -5.98 -31.72 15.63
C LYS A 32 -6.47 -32.38 14.35
N ASN A 33 -6.56 -31.61 13.27
CA ASN A 33 -6.61 -32.18 11.94
C ASN A 33 -5.17 -32.37 11.48
N ASN A 34 -4.71 -33.61 11.47
CA ASN A 34 -3.55 -34.07 10.73
C ASN A 34 -3.74 -33.70 9.26
N SER A 35 -3.41 -32.47 8.85
CA SER A 35 -3.27 -32.15 7.44
C SER A 35 -1.96 -32.83 6.97
N LYS A 36 -2.13 -33.94 6.22
CA LYS A 36 -1.10 -34.42 5.30
C LYS A 36 -0.46 -33.21 4.62
N ILE A 37 0.86 -33.10 4.66
CA ILE A 37 1.64 -32.21 3.82
C ILE A 37 1.29 -32.63 2.39
N SER A 38 0.33 -31.94 1.76
CA SER A 38 0.07 -32.12 0.34
C SER A 38 1.30 -31.55 -0.38
N GLU A 39 1.95 -32.33 -1.21
CA GLU A 39 2.88 -31.82 -2.20
C GLU A 39 2.23 -30.60 -2.83
N ASN A 40 2.85 -29.40 -2.68
CA ASN A 40 2.32 -28.16 -3.21
C ASN A 40 2.32 -28.22 -4.73
N THR A 41 1.25 -28.77 -5.28
CA THR A 41 1.03 -28.78 -6.74
C THR A 41 0.74 -27.34 -7.16
N SER A 42 1.63 -26.79 -7.97
CA SER A 42 1.40 -25.47 -8.58
C SER A 42 0.64 -25.64 -9.89
N LYS A 43 -0.31 -24.74 -10.14
CA LYS A 43 -1.12 -24.71 -11.37
C LYS A 43 -1.08 -23.34 -12.03
N TYR A 44 -1.19 -23.31 -13.36
CA TYR A 44 -1.37 -22.07 -14.09
C TYR A 44 -2.73 -21.46 -13.75
N TYR A 45 -2.70 -20.21 -13.32
CA TYR A 45 -3.89 -19.45 -12.97
C TYR A 45 -4.43 -18.72 -14.21
N GLU A 46 -5.66 -19.06 -14.62
CA GLU A 46 -6.33 -18.48 -15.79
C GLU A 46 -7.48 -17.52 -15.41
N GLY A 47 -7.77 -17.41 -14.12
CA GLY A 47 -8.84 -16.56 -13.60
C GLY A 47 -8.51 -15.05 -13.65
N LYS A 48 -9.43 -14.23 -13.15
CA LYS A 48 -9.24 -12.79 -13.01
C LYS A 48 -8.30 -12.47 -11.86
N ILE A 49 -7.45 -11.46 -12.05
CA ILE A 49 -6.64 -10.91 -10.96
C ILE A 49 -7.51 -9.92 -10.19
N GLU A 50 -7.66 -10.15 -8.89
CA GLU A 50 -8.32 -9.16 -8.03
C GLU A 50 -7.38 -7.98 -7.81
N HIS A 51 -7.94 -6.76 -7.79
CA HIS A 51 -7.18 -5.58 -7.43
C HIS A 51 -8.01 -4.69 -6.52
N ILE A 52 -7.51 -4.45 -5.32
CA ILE A 52 -8.11 -3.54 -4.34
C ILE A 52 -7.20 -2.35 -4.09
N PHE A 53 -7.78 -1.23 -3.69
CA PHE A 53 -7.00 -0.09 -3.25
C PHE A 53 -7.58 0.55 -2.01
N VAL A 54 -6.70 1.23 -1.28
CA VAL A 54 -6.98 1.94 -0.04
C VAL A 54 -6.19 3.25 -0.02
N HIS A 55 -6.57 4.17 0.87
CA HIS A 55 -5.83 5.39 1.21
C HIS A 55 -5.03 5.18 2.50
N PRO A 56 -4.14 6.11 2.91
CA PRO A 56 -3.41 6.02 4.16
C PRO A 56 -4.31 5.68 5.36
N LEU A 57 -3.77 4.94 6.34
CA LEU A 57 -4.58 4.42 7.45
C LEU A 57 -4.78 5.42 8.56
N ILE A 58 -5.98 5.40 9.16
CA ILE A 58 -6.26 6.08 10.42
C ILE A 58 -5.71 5.21 11.56
N VAL A 59 -4.76 5.77 12.31
CA VAL A 59 -4.10 5.13 13.46
C VAL A 59 -4.77 5.55 14.76
N TYR A 60 -5.09 6.85 14.89
CA TYR A 60 -5.75 7.42 16.03
C TYR A 60 -7.14 7.95 15.65
N PRO A 61 -8.17 7.09 15.70
CA PRO A 61 -9.52 7.47 15.29
C PRO A 61 -10.10 8.66 16.05
N GLU A 62 -9.69 8.86 17.30
CA GLU A 62 -10.12 9.99 18.14
C GLU A 62 -9.63 11.35 17.59
N MET A 63 -8.53 11.35 16.80
CA MET A 63 -8.03 12.55 16.13
C MET A 63 -8.64 12.73 14.74
N ALA A 64 -8.96 11.63 14.05
CA ALA A 64 -9.52 11.65 12.69
C ALA A 64 -11.05 11.85 12.69
N PHE A 65 -11.73 11.46 13.76
CA PHE A 65 -13.18 11.52 13.89
C PHE A 65 -13.60 12.46 15.06
N ASP A 66 -12.88 13.56 15.22
CA ASP A 66 -13.09 14.53 16.30
C ASP A 66 -14.24 15.51 16.04
N GLY A 67 -14.79 15.52 14.82
CA GLY A 67 -15.94 16.33 14.42
C GLY A 67 -15.57 17.61 13.67
N ASP A 68 -14.30 17.82 13.36
CA ASP A 68 -13.84 18.92 12.52
C ASP A 68 -14.25 18.79 11.05
N TYR A 69 -13.79 19.71 10.19
CA TYR A 69 -14.13 19.72 8.77
C TYR A 69 -13.64 18.46 8.04
N GLU A 70 -12.45 17.99 8.36
CA GLU A 70 -11.79 16.84 7.73
C GLU A 70 -12.40 15.50 8.17
N SER A 71 -13.01 15.42 9.35
CA SER A 71 -13.62 14.20 9.90
C SER A 71 -14.57 13.50 8.94
N LYS A 72 -15.34 14.27 8.15
CA LYS A 72 -16.26 13.70 7.15
C LYS A 72 -15.51 13.05 5.99
N THR A 73 -14.39 13.63 5.59
CA THR A 73 -13.51 13.10 4.54
C THR A 73 -12.86 11.80 5.00
N PHE A 74 -12.30 11.81 6.22
CA PHE A 74 -11.67 10.63 6.80
C PHE A 74 -12.67 9.48 7.02
N SER A 75 -13.86 9.78 7.52
CA SER A 75 -14.90 8.76 7.71
C SER A 75 -15.34 8.10 6.39
N LYS A 76 -15.34 8.83 5.28
CA LYS A 76 -15.77 8.35 3.96
C LYS A 76 -14.69 7.55 3.23
N TRP A 77 -13.47 8.07 3.19
CA TRP A 77 -12.46 7.60 2.24
C TRP A 77 -11.35 6.76 2.88
N PHE A 78 -11.28 6.71 4.22
CA PHE A 78 -10.20 6.04 4.92
C PHE A 78 -10.70 4.85 5.74
N VAL A 79 -9.81 3.91 5.98
CA VAL A 79 -10.01 2.81 6.93
C VAL A 79 -9.02 2.93 8.08
N THR A 80 -9.38 2.35 9.24
CA THR A 80 -8.48 2.33 10.40
C THR A 80 -7.45 1.21 10.27
N THR A 81 -6.33 1.32 10.97
CA THR A 81 -5.34 0.23 11.06
C THR A 81 -5.97 -1.07 11.54
N LYS A 82 -6.91 -1.00 12.48
CA LYS A 82 -7.62 -2.17 13.01
C LYS A 82 -8.51 -2.83 11.94
N GLU A 83 -9.19 -2.02 11.13
CA GLU A 83 -10.01 -2.51 10.01
C GLU A 83 -9.12 -3.16 8.95
N PHE A 84 -8.01 -2.53 8.59
CA PHE A 84 -7.10 -3.04 7.58
C PHE A 84 -6.46 -4.37 7.99
N LYS A 85 -6.01 -4.52 9.24
CA LYS A 85 -5.51 -5.80 9.76
C LYS A 85 -6.54 -6.92 9.60
N LYS A 86 -7.79 -6.66 9.95
CA LYS A 86 -8.87 -7.65 9.77
C LYS A 86 -9.16 -7.95 8.29
N ILE A 87 -8.98 -6.97 7.39
CA ILE A 87 -9.09 -7.21 5.95
C ILE A 87 -7.98 -8.15 5.49
N LEU A 88 -6.72 -7.94 5.89
CA LEU A 88 -5.61 -8.83 5.57
C LEU A 88 -5.87 -10.26 6.06
N ASP A 89 -6.34 -10.43 7.30
CA ASP A 89 -6.71 -11.74 7.86
C ASP A 89 -7.80 -12.43 7.02
N ASN A 90 -8.85 -11.68 6.62
CA ASN A 90 -9.92 -12.22 5.79
C ASN A 90 -9.42 -12.62 4.39
N LEU A 91 -8.57 -11.83 3.77
CA LEU A 91 -7.98 -12.16 2.47
C LEU A 91 -7.14 -13.43 2.57
N TYR A 92 -6.30 -13.55 3.59
CA TYR A 92 -5.48 -14.75 3.83
C TYR A 92 -6.34 -16.00 4.04
N GLN A 93 -7.35 -15.93 4.92
CA GLN A 93 -8.29 -17.03 5.20
C GLN A 93 -9.10 -17.46 3.96
N ARG A 94 -9.25 -16.57 2.97
CA ARG A 94 -9.92 -16.85 1.70
C ARG A 94 -8.95 -17.26 0.58
N ASN A 95 -7.74 -17.69 0.95
CA ASN A 95 -6.70 -18.16 0.04
C ASN A 95 -6.23 -17.10 -0.99
N PHE A 96 -6.34 -15.81 -0.69
CA PHE A 96 -5.68 -14.82 -1.53
C PHE A 96 -4.17 -14.90 -1.36
N ILE A 97 -3.46 -14.52 -2.42
CA ILE A 97 -2.00 -14.41 -2.47
C ILE A 97 -1.62 -13.13 -3.20
N LEU A 98 -0.74 -12.33 -2.60
CA LEU A 98 -0.24 -11.13 -3.22
C LEU A 98 0.57 -11.45 -4.47
N VAL A 99 0.28 -10.75 -5.55
CA VAL A 99 1.05 -10.76 -6.80
C VAL A 99 1.41 -9.34 -7.20
N SER A 100 2.51 -9.17 -7.92
CA SER A 100 2.93 -7.90 -8.49
C SER A 100 2.46 -7.76 -9.93
N TYR A 101 2.44 -6.55 -10.47
CA TYR A 101 2.18 -6.35 -11.90
C TYR A 101 3.22 -7.05 -12.79
N LYS A 102 4.49 -7.11 -12.36
CA LYS A 102 5.56 -7.85 -13.07
C LYS A 102 5.37 -9.36 -13.05
N ASP A 103 4.59 -9.92 -12.10
CA ASP A 103 4.22 -11.34 -12.12
C ASP A 103 3.08 -11.61 -13.11
N VAL A 104 2.19 -10.62 -13.31
CA VAL A 104 0.98 -10.74 -14.13
C VAL A 104 1.22 -10.36 -15.59
N TYR A 105 2.07 -9.35 -15.85
CA TYR A 105 2.28 -8.81 -17.19
C TYR A 105 3.76 -8.81 -17.58
N GLU A 106 4.00 -8.95 -18.87
CA GLU A 106 5.32 -8.81 -19.49
C GLU A 106 5.22 -8.10 -20.84
N GLU A 107 6.32 -7.55 -21.33
CA GLU A 107 6.40 -7.08 -22.71
C GLU A 107 6.94 -8.19 -23.61
N LYS A 108 6.24 -8.41 -24.72
CA LYS A 108 6.65 -9.32 -25.79
C LYS A 108 6.62 -8.63 -27.14
N GLU A 109 7.52 -9.03 -28.01
CA GLU A 109 7.46 -8.66 -29.41
C GLU A 109 6.49 -9.60 -30.14
N VAL A 110 5.42 -9.03 -30.69
CA VAL A 110 4.38 -9.76 -31.43
C VAL A 110 4.16 -9.06 -32.77
N GLY A 111 4.49 -9.71 -33.86
CA GLY A 111 4.33 -9.15 -35.21
C GLY A 111 5.14 -7.84 -35.41
N GLY A 112 6.36 -7.76 -34.87
CA GLY A 112 7.24 -6.58 -34.96
C GLY A 112 6.79 -5.40 -34.07
N LYS A 113 5.81 -5.60 -33.17
CA LYS A 113 5.35 -4.61 -32.20
C LYS A 113 5.60 -5.09 -30.79
N LYS A 114 6.04 -4.16 -29.92
CA LYS A 114 6.20 -4.41 -28.49
C LYS A 114 4.84 -4.27 -27.81
N LEU A 115 4.32 -5.34 -27.23
CA LEU A 115 3.01 -5.38 -26.57
C LEU A 115 3.15 -5.84 -25.12
N THR A 116 2.36 -5.24 -24.24
CA THR A 116 2.16 -5.73 -22.87
C THR A 116 1.12 -6.86 -22.92
N VAL A 117 1.52 -8.04 -22.51
CA VAL A 117 0.70 -9.26 -22.54
C VAL A 117 0.64 -9.88 -21.14
N ARG A 118 -0.37 -10.73 -20.92
CA ARG A 118 -0.46 -11.50 -19.68
C ARG A 118 0.56 -12.61 -19.66
N LYS A 119 1.25 -12.76 -18.53
CA LYS A 119 2.14 -13.89 -18.25
C LYS A 119 1.35 -15.12 -17.83
N LYS A 120 1.94 -16.27 -18.04
CA LYS A 120 1.50 -17.50 -17.40
C LYS A 120 1.85 -17.42 -15.90
N LEU A 121 0.85 -17.21 -15.07
CA LEU A 121 1.02 -17.10 -13.62
C LEU A 121 0.88 -18.49 -12.99
N LEU A 122 1.97 -19.00 -12.42
CA LEU A 122 1.99 -20.29 -11.73
C LEU A 122 1.83 -20.07 -10.23
N LEU A 123 0.73 -20.55 -9.64
CA LEU A 123 0.41 -20.38 -8.22
C LEU A 123 0.19 -21.73 -7.53
N PRO A 124 0.38 -21.84 -6.22
CA PRO A 124 -0.05 -22.98 -5.45
C PRO A 124 -1.56 -23.23 -5.67
N GLU A 125 -1.96 -24.48 -5.77
CA GLU A 125 -3.35 -24.86 -6.03
C GLU A 125 -4.31 -24.26 -5.00
N GLY A 126 -5.42 -23.69 -5.47
CA GLY A 126 -6.43 -23.03 -4.61
C GLY A 126 -6.12 -21.60 -4.23
N LYS A 127 -4.91 -21.06 -4.50
CA LYS A 127 -4.61 -19.65 -4.26
C LYS A 127 -5.26 -18.74 -5.30
N ARG A 128 -5.71 -17.57 -4.83
CA ARG A 128 -6.40 -16.52 -5.62
C ARG A 128 -5.51 -15.27 -5.66
N PRO A 129 -5.02 -14.86 -6.82
CA PRO A 129 -4.12 -13.69 -6.89
C PRO A 129 -4.85 -12.38 -6.61
N ILE A 130 -4.19 -11.52 -5.84
CA ILE A 130 -4.65 -10.16 -5.55
C ILE A 130 -3.49 -9.16 -5.61
N ILE A 131 -3.77 -7.99 -6.16
CA ILE A 131 -2.91 -6.81 -6.08
C ILE A 131 -3.54 -5.86 -5.05
N ILE A 132 -2.72 -5.28 -4.17
CA ILE A 132 -3.13 -4.20 -3.27
C ILE A 132 -2.38 -2.95 -3.68
N SER A 133 -3.10 -1.84 -3.92
CA SER A 133 -2.48 -0.54 -4.15
C SER A 133 -2.88 0.46 -3.08
N ILE A 134 -2.01 1.45 -2.87
CA ILE A 134 -2.18 2.52 -1.90
C ILE A 134 -2.15 3.83 -2.68
N ASP A 135 -3.28 4.54 -2.68
CA ASP A 135 -3.38 5.85 -3.32
C ASP A 135 -3.05 6.96 -2.32
N ASP A 136 -2.62 8.13 -2.79
CA ASP A 136 -2.31 9.32 -1.98
C ASP A 136 -1.28 9.12 -0.86
N ILE A 137 -0.33 8.22 -1.04
CA ILE A 137 0.74 7.94 -0.09
C ILE A 137 1.83 9.05 -0.04
N ASN A 138 1.52 10.22 -0.53
CA ASN A 138 2.30 11.44 -0.32
C ASN A 138 2.02 12.10 1.03
N TYR A 139 0.96 11.66 1.76
CA TYR A 139 0.51 12.20 3.03
C TYR A 139 0.29 13.72 2.94
N ASN A 140 -0.79 14.09 2.29
CA ASN A 140 -1.18 15.48 2.06
C ASN A 140 -1.25 16.28 3.36
N GLN A 141 -1.02 17.59 3.26
CA GLN A 141 -0.97 18.45 4.46
C GLN A 141 -2.23 18.39 5.32
N TYR A 142 -3.41 18.23 4.71
CA TYR A 142 -4.66 18.08 5.45
C TYR A 142 -4.74 16.80 6.32
N MET A 143 -3.90 15.80 6.05
CA MET A 143 -3.82 14.56 6.85
C MET A 143 -2.96 14.73 8.10
N LEU A 144 -2.03 15.71 8.09
CA LEU A 144 -1.05 15.86 9.16
C LEU A 144 -1.72 16.28 10.47
N GLY A 145 -1.38 15.58 11.55
CA GLY A 145 -1.94 15.85 12.86
C GLY A 145 -3.34 15.28 13.10
N ASN A 146 -3.95 14.63 12.12
CA ASN A 146 -5.30 14.05 12.18
C ASN A 146 -5.30 12.53 12.40
N GLY A 147 -4.32 12.03 13.15
CA GLY A 147 -4.27 10.60 13.51
C GLY A 147 -3.91 9.67 12.37
N ILE A 148 -3.39 10.20 11.26
CA ILE A 148 -2.90 9.47 10.08
C ILE A 148 -1.38 9.53 10.08
N THR A 149 -0.71 8.50 9.55
CA THR A 149 0.75 8.50 9.35
C THR A 149 1.16 9.71 8.50
N GLU A 150 2.27 10.34 8.86
CA GLU A 150 2.75 11.54 8.19
C GLU A 150 3.90 11.25 7.21
N LYS A 151 4.59 10.12 7.39
CA LYS A 151 5.75 9.75 6.58
C LYS A 151 6.06 8.24 6.71
N ILE A 152 6.52 7.61 5.64
CA ILE A 152 7.21 6.32 5.71
C ILE A 152 8.69 6.57 5.98
N VAL A 153 9.25 5.91 6.98
CA VAL A 153 10.65 6.07 7.38
C VAL A 153 11.34 4.71 7.50
N LEU A 154 12.65 4.72 7.65
CA LEU A 154 13.40 3.57 8.13
C LEU A 154 13.60 3.72 9.64
N ASP A 155 13.28 2.69 10.40
CA ASP A 155 13.50 2.66 11.83
C ASP A 155 14.99 2.44 12.17
N ARG A 156 15.32 2.30 13.47
CA ARG A 156 16.69 2.04 13.94
C ARG A 156 17.30 0.73 13.44
N ASN A 157 16.47 -0.23 13.02
CA ASN A 157 16.87 -1.52 12.46
C ASN A 157 16.93 -1.49 10.94
N ASN A 158 16.75 -0.32 10.31
CA ASN A 158 16.66 -0.12 8.86
C ASN A 158 15.46 -0.86 8.22
N GLU A 159 14.36 -1.04 8.99
CA GLU A 159 13.10 -1.59 8.53
C GLU A 159 12.08 -0.48 8.25
N LEU A 160 11.14 -0.76 7.32
CA LEU A 160 10.08 0.19 6.96
C LEU A 160 9.11 0.39 8.12
N ALA A 161 8.84 1.65 8.47
CA ALA A 161 7.94 2.04 9.54
C ALA A 161 7.18 3.33 9.20
N GLY A 162 6.05 3.55 9.86
CA GLY A 162 5.34 4.84 9.79
C GLY A 162 5.82 5.79 10.88
N TYR A 163 5.90 7.07 10.53
CA TYR A 163 6.18 8.17 11.44
C TYR A 163 4.89 8.96 11.66
N ILE A 164 4.46 9.09 12.91
CA ILE A 164 3.16 9.65 13.25
C ILE A 164 3.20 10.48 14.53
N LYS A 165 2.39 11.55 14.58
CA LYS A 165 2.12 12.33 15.79
C LYS A 165 1.04 11.66 16.63
N LYS A 166 1.34 11.39 17.90
CA LYS A 166 0.38 10.82 18.87
C LYS A 166 -0.56 11.89 19.42
N PRO A 167 -1.70 11.51 20.03
CA PRO A 167 -2.62 12.45 20.67
C PRO A 167 -1.98 13.36 21.74
N ASN A 168 -0.92 12.88 22.40
CA ASN A 168 -0.17 13.66 23.38
C ASN A 168 0.91 14.59 22.77
N GLY A 169 0.91 14.78 21.45
CA GLY A 169 1.82 15.64 20.71
C GLY A 169 3.22 15.06 20.44
N LYS A 170 3.59 13.92 21.04
CA LYS A 170 4.87 13.26 20.80
C LYS A 170 4.81 12.43 19.50
N TYR A 171 5.95 12.31 18.83
CA TYR A 171 6.06 11.46 17.65
C TYR A 171 6.40 9.99 17.99
N LEU A 172 5.95 9.10 17.13
CA LEU A 172 6.19 7.65 17.19
C LEU A 172 6.68 7.17 15.83
N ILE A 173 7.66 6.27 15.83
CA ILE A 173 8.02 5.44 14.69
C ILE A 173 7.60 4.00 15.03
N SER A 174 6.78 3.38 14.17
CA SER A 174 6.24 2.05 14.45
C SER A 174 5.85 1.32 13.17
N THR A 175 5.95 -0.01 13.19
CA THR A 175 5.46 -0.88 12.11
C THR A 175 3.94 -1.08 12.15
N GLU A 176 3.27 -0.62 13.20
CA GLU A 176 1.84 -0.80 13.44
C GLU A 176 0.95 0.33 12.88
N THR A 177 1.54 1.33 12.20
CA THR A 177 0.88 2.60 11.92
C THR A 177 0.51 2.82 10.46
N GLU A 178 0.94 1.97 9.52
CA GLU A 178 0.64 2.16 8.10
C GLU A 178 0.63 0.82 7.34
N MET A 179 -0.03 0.78 6.19
CA MET A 179 -0.16 -0.42 5.36
C MET A 179 1.18 -1.00 4.94
N VAL A 180 2.14 -0.16 4.58
CA VAL A 180 3.46 -0.61 4.15
C VAL A 180 4.09 -1.53 5.21
N PRO A 181 4.37 -1.07 6.45
CA PRO A 181 4.93 -1.95 7.45
C PRO A 181 3.98 -3.07 7.89
N LEU A 182 2.66 -2.85 7.90
CA LEU A 182 1.69 -3.90 8.24
C LEU A 182 1.70 -5.06 7.25
N ILE A 183 1.80 -4.79 5.95
CA ILE A 183 1.92 -5.84 4.92
C ILE A 183 3.29 -6.53 5.02
N GLU A 184 4.38 -5.79 5.30
CA GLU A 184 5.69 -6.38 5.54
C GLU A 184 5.64 -7.41 6.68
N ASP A 185 5.11 -7.01 7.83
CA ASP A 185 5.02 -7.86 9.00
C ASP A 185 4.04 -9.03 8.77
N PHE A 186 2.92 -8.79 8.08
CA PHE A 186 1.97 -9.84 7.73
C PHE A 186 2.59 -10.90 6.83
N VAL A 187 3.36 -10.51 5.81
CA VAL A 187 4.06 -11.44 4.91
C VAL A 187 5.20 -12.17 5.64
N LYS A 188 5.88 -11.54 6.61
CA LYS A 188 6.87 -12.24 7.46
C LYS A 188 6.22 -13.36 8.28
N LEU A 189 5.00 -13.14 8.79
CA LEU A 189 4.23 -14.14 9.54
C LEU A 189 3.58 -15.19 8.64
N HIS A 190 3.20 -14.81 7.42
CA HIS A 190 2.50 -15.64 6.44
C HIS A 190 3.22 -15.59 5.08
N PRO A 191 4.39 -16.27 4.93
CA PRO A 191 5.18 -16.20 3.69
C PRO A 191 4.42 -16.70 2.46
N ASP A 192 3.47 -17.62 2.63
CA ASP A 192 2.59 -18.14 1.58
C ASP A 192 1.49 -17.16 1.14
N PHE A 193 1.39 -15.99 1.76
CA PHE A 193 0.53 -14.89 1.33
C PHE A 193 1.17 -14.03 0.23
N SER A 194 2.44 -14.25 -0.12
CA SER A 194 3.17 -13.47 -1.11
C SER A 194 3.81 -14.35 -2.18
N HIS A 195 3.51 -14.07 -3.45
CA HIS A 195 4.15 -14.70 -4.61
C HIS A 195 5.36 -13.86 -5.02
N ASN A 196 6.52 -14.50 -5.18
CA ASN A 196 7.78 -13.83 -5.60
C ASN A 196 8.10 -12.55 -4.81
N ASN A 197 7.83 -12.55 -3.50
CA ASN A 197 8.04 -11.41 -2.61
C ASN A 197 7.18 -10.17 -2.96
N ALA A 198 6.05 -10.32 -3.66
CA ALA A 198 5.12 -9.23 -3.94
C ALA A 198 4.57 -8.63 -2.64
N LYS A 199 4.46 -7.30 -2.58
CA LYS A 199 3.87 -6.59 -1.43
C LYS A 199 2.65 -5.77 -1.85
N GLY A 200 2.83 -4.88 -2.82
CA GLY A 200 1.77 -4.02 -3.32
C GLY A 200 2.31 -2.93 -4.22
N VAL A 201 1.45 -1.98 -4.56
CA VAL A 201 1.74 -0.88 -5.48
C VAL A 201 1.48 0.45 -4.80
N LEU A 202 2.46 1.34 -4.83
CA LEU A 202 2.37 2.68 -4.27
C LEU A 202 2.06 3.66 -5.39
N ALA A 203 0.84 4.21 -5.41
CA ALA A 203 0.42 5.22 -6.38
C ALA A 203 0.83 6.59 -5.86
N VAL A 204 1.88 7.16 -6.46
CA VAL A 204 2.54 8.37 -5.95
C VAL A 204 2.27 9.59 -6.84
N THR A 205 1.87 10.67 -6.18
CA THR A 205 1.79 12.02 -6.73
C THR A 205 3.11 12.77 -6.51
N GLY A 206 3.17 14.06 -6.88
CA GLY A 206 4.38 14.85 -6.68
C GLY A 206 4.14 16.20 -6.02
N PHE A 207 2.90 16.73 -6.04
CA PHE A 207 2.63 18.12 -5.67
C PHE A 207 2.90 18.45 -4.19
N GLU A 208 2.76 17.48 -3.29
CA GLU A 208 3.13 17.59 -1.87
C GLU A 208 4.23 16.60 -1.47
N GLY A 209 5.00 16.14 -2.46
CA GLY A 209 6.12 15.23 -2.24
C GLY A 209 5.76 13.77 -2.41
N ILE A 210 6.57 12.88 -1.86
CA ILE A 210 6.46 11.42 -1.98
C ILE A 210 6.66 10.79 -0.61
N LEU A 211 5.78 9.86 -0.20
CA LEU A 211 5.91 9.11 1.06
C LEU A 211 6.03 10.01 2.31
N GLY A 212 5.50 11.24 2.26
CA GLY A 212 5.61 12.25 3.31
C GLY A 212 6.86 13.12 3.24
N TYR A 213 7.78 12.84 2.32
CA TYR A 213 8.97 13.67 2.08
C TYR A 213 8.61 14.82 1.14
N ARG A 214 8.81 16.07 1.63
CA ARG A 214 8.50 17.29 0.87
C ARG A 214 9.64 17.59 -0.10
N ILE A 215 9.63 16.95 -1.25
CA ILE A 215 10.71 17.00 -2.27
C ILE A 215 10.36 17.83 -3.49
N GLN A 216 9.21 18.49 -3.50
CA GLN A 216 8.84 19.45 -4.54
C GLN A 216 9.89 20.56 -4.65
N ARG A 217 10.01 21.14 -5.86
CA ARG A 217 11.17 21.94 -6.28
C ARG A 217 11.52 23.08 -5.30
N ASP A 218 10.53 23.79 -4.80
CA ASP A 218 10.74 25.02 -4.03
C ASP A 218 10.67 24.79 -2.50
N TYR A 219 10.77 23.54 -2.05
CA TYR A 219 10.75 23.25 -0.62
C TYR A 219 12.13 23.52 0.02
N PRO A 220 12.20 24.27 1.13
CA PRO A 220 13.49 24.75 1.70
C PRO A 220 14.48 23.62 2.00
N ASN A 221 14.04 22.51 2.58
CA ASN A 221 14.89 21.37 2.98
C ASN A 221 14.90 20.25 1.94
N ARG A 222 14.56 20.55 0.69
CA ARG A 222 14.39 19.55 -0.38
C ARG A 222 15.53 18.55 -0.50
N ASN A 223 16.75 18.99 -0.41
CA ASN A 223 17.92 18.12 -0.62
C ASN A 223 18.03 17.02 0.44
N GLU A 224 17.81 17.35 1.71
CA GLU A 224 17.83 16.36 2.80
C GLU A 224 16.60 15.44 2.73
N GLU A 225 15.40 15.99 2.50
CA GLU A 225 14.18 15.23 2.27
C GLU A 225 14.35 14.24 1.09
N LEU A 226 14.95 14.68 -0.01
CA LEU A 226 15.22 13.85 -1.18
C LEU A 226 16.19 12.70 -0.88
N LYS A 227 17.25 12.98 -0.09
CA LYS A 227 18.22 11.96 0.32
C LYS A 227 17.54 10.86 1.14
N GLN A 228 16.74 11.24 2.12
CA GLN A 228 16.00 10.27 2.97
C GLN A 228 14.92 9.54 2.16
N CYS A 229 14.16 10.24 1.32
CA CYS A 229 13.17 9.65 0.43
C CYS A 229 13.78 8.54 -0.46
N LYS A 230 14.94 8.80 -1.07
CA LYS A 230 15.63 7.81 -1.91
C LYS A 230 16.02 6.55 -1.15
N ARG A 231 16.43 6.67 0.11
CA ARG A 231 16.74 5.50 0.96
C ARG A 231 15.51 4.65 1.20
N VAL A 232 14.38 5.29 1.53
CA VAL A 232 13.10 4.59 1.74
C VAL A 232 12.60 3.95 0.44
N VAL A 233 12.65 4.66 -0.68
CA VAL A 233 12.28 4.12 -2.01
C VAL A 233 13.15 2.91 -2.38
N TYR A 234 14.44 2.97 -2.11
CA TYR A 234 15.34 1.83 -2.34
C TYR A 234 14.90 0.61 -1.52
N LYS A 235 14.67 0.78 -0.21
CA LYS A 235 14.22 -0.29 0.69
C LYS A 235 12.86 -0.87 0.26
N LEU A 236 11.92 -0.02 -0.13
CA LEU A 236 10.62 -0.46 -0.65
C LEU A 236 10.78 -1.38 -1.87
N LYS A 237 11.62 -0.98 -2.84
CA LYS A 237 11.86 -1.80 -4.04
C LYS A 237 12.57 -3.11 -3.72
N GLU A 238 13.57 -3.07 -2.85
CA GLU A 238 14.27 -4.27 -2.36
C GLU A 238 13.29 -5.26 -1.72
N ASN A 239 12.31 -4.76 -0.98
CA ASN A 239 11.29 -5.56 -0.31
C ASN A 239 10.15 -6.02 -1.24
N GLY A 240 10.12 -5.62 -2.52
CA GLY A 240 9.15 -6.11 -3.50
C GLY A 240 7.96 -5.19 -3.78
N TRP A 241 8.01 -3.94 -3.30
CA TRP A 241 7.00 -2.91 -3.64
C TRP A 241 7.19 -2.38 -5.05
N GLU A 242 6.09 -2.15 -5.74
CA GLU A 242 6.05 -1.47 -7.04
C GLU A 242 5.55 -0.03 -6.88
N PHE A 243 5.89 0.82 -7.85
CA PHE A 243 5.42 2.20 -7.90
C PHE A 243 4.58 2.42 -9.15
N ALA A 244 3.51 3.21 -9.02
CA ALA A 244 2.68 3.67 -10.11
C ALA A 244 2.64 5.19 -10.15
N SER A 245 2.43 5.77 -11.34
CA SER A 245 2.09 7.18 -11.44
C SER A 245 0.66 7.41 -10.96
N HIS A 246 0.48 8.39 -10.06
CA HIS A 246 -0.83 8.91 -9.68
C HIS A 246 -1.00 10.36 -10.14
N SER A 247 -0.44 10.69 -11.32
CA SER A 247 -0.20 12.04 -11.83
C SER A 247 0.68 12.90 -10.91
N TYR A 248 1.05 14.11 -11.33
CA TYR A 248 1.80 15.02 -10.47
C TYR A 248 0.89 15.74 -9.48
N GLY A 249 -0.14 16.41 -10.01
CA GLY A 249 -1.01 17.32 -9.26
C GLY A 249 -2.38 16.76 -8.93
N HIS A 250 -2.61 15.46 -9.08
CA HIS A 250 -3.88 14.79 -8.81
C HIS A 250 -5.09 15.38 -9.57
N PRO A 251 -4.98 15.78 -10.87
CA PRO A 251 -6.13 16.27 -11.62
C PRO A 251 -7.03 15.12 -12.11
N ASN A 252 -8.29 15.41 -12.36
CA ASN A 252 -9.14 14.49 -13.11
C ASN A 252 -8.72 14.47 -14.59
N LEU A 253 -8.03 13.41 -15.02
CA LEU A 253 -7.43 13.33 -16.36
C LEU A 253 -8.42 13.35 -17.52
N LYS A 254 -9.66 12.97 -17.27
CA LYS A 254 -10.74 12.99 -18.27
C LYS A 254 -11.26 14.41 -18.54
N LYS A 255 -11.04 15.33 -17.58
CA LYS A 255 -11.59 16.70 -17.60
C LYS A 255 -10.56 17.76 -17.94
N ILE A 256 -9.26 17.45 -17.94
CA ILE A 256 -8.21 18.42 -18.26
C ILE A 256 -7.86 18.43 -19.75
N SER A 257 -7.29 19.56 -20.20
CA SER A 257 -6.78 19.68 -21.57
C SER A 257 -5.54 18.81 -21.79
N LEU A 258 -5.25 18.49 -23.06
CA LEU A 258 -4.02 17.78 -23.43
C LEU A 258 -2.75 18.52 -22.97
N GLU A 259 -2.76 19.85 -23.03
CA GLU A 259 -1.64 20.69 -22.57
C GLU A 259 -1.41 20.51 -21.05
N LYS A 260 -2.46 20.63 -20.24
CA LYS A 260 -2.38 20.39 -18.79
C LYS A 260 -1.94 18.96 -18.46
N LEU A 261 -2.40 17.96 -19.23
CA LEU A 261 -1.95 16.58 -19.06
C LEU A 261 -0.45 16.44 -19.34
N ARG A 262 0.04 17.11 -20.39
CA ARG A 262 1.48 17.10 -20.72
C ARG A 262 2.32 17.75 -19.62
N ASP A 263 1.91 18.91 -19.15
CA ASP A 263 2.62 19.64 -18.09
C ASP A 263 2.67 18.81 -16.79
N ASP A 264 1.55 18.22 -16.40
CA ASP A 264 1.45 17.34 -15.23
C ASP A 264 2.39 16.14 -15.36
N THR A 265 2.35 15.46 -16.50
CA THR A 265 3.20 14.29 -16.77
C THR A 265 4.68 14.63 -16.79
N ILE A 266 5.07 15.76 -17.42
CA ILE A 266 6.47 16.22 -17.45
C ILE A 266 6.97 16.53 -16.01
N LYS A 267 6.14 17.16 -15.18
CA LYS A 267 6.47 17.40 -13.78
C LYS A 267 6.64 16.09 -13.02
N TRP A 268 5.75 15.13 -13.23
CA TRP A 268 5.85 13.81 -12.62
C TRP A 268 7.14 13.09 -13.03
N GLU A 269 7.47 13.06 -14.32
CA GLU A 269 8.73 12.47 -14.82
C GLU A 269 9.95 13.12 -14.17
N ARG A 270 9.97 14.45 -14.08
CA ARG A 270 11.10 15.20 -13.54
C ARG A 270 11.27 15.04 -12.04
N GLU A 271 10.21 15.04 -11.27
CA GLU A 271 10.26 15.15 -9.81
C GLU A 271 9.95 13.84 -9.09
N VAL A 272 9.09 12.99 -9.65
CA VAL A 272 8.71 11.71 -9.05
C VAL A 272 9.50 10.55 -9.67
N GLN A 273 9.44 10.38 -10.99
CA GLN A 273 10.14 9.30 -11.67
C GLN A 273 11.66 9.33 -11.45
N SER A 274 12.27 10.50 -11.30
CA SER A 274 13.69 10.64 -10.96
C SER A 274 14.05 10.04 -9.58
N VAL A 275 13.07 9.79 -8.75
CA VAL A 275 13.22 9.19 -7.41
C VAL A 275 12.77 7.74 -7.41
N VAL A 276 11.54 7.48 -7.86
CA VAL A 276 10.95 6.14 -7.84
C VAL A 276 11.35 5.27 -9.04
N GLY A 277 11.96 5.86 -10.07
CA GLY A 277 12.32 5.17 -11.31
C GLY A 277 11.15 5.05 -12.29
N LYS A 278 11.43 4.49 -13.47
CA LYS A 278 10.42 4.27 -14.52
C LYS A 278 9.40 3.23 -14.09
N THR A 279 8.14 3.47 -14.42
CA THR A 279 7.04 2.52 -14.25
C THR A 279 6.17 2.51 -15.51
N LYS A 280 5.52 1.36 -15.75
CA LYS A 280 4.51 1.19 -16.81
C LYS A 280 3.09 1.38 -16.30
N ILE A 281 2.93 1.47 -14.98
CA ILE A 281 1.65 1.48 -14.29
C ILE A 281 1.21 2.93 -14.09
N TYR A 282 0.02 3.25 -14.58
CA TYR A 282 -0.66 4.51 -14.31
C TYR A 282 -1.95 4.24 -13.55
N ILE A 283 -2.05 4.75 -12.37
CA ILE A 283 -3.24 4.74 -11.51
C ILE A 283 -3.82 6.15 -11.55
N PRO A 284 -4.87 6.40 -12.35
CA PRO A 284 -5.38 7.76 -12.53
C PRO A 284 -6.13 8.22 -11.27
N PRO A 285 -5.96 9.51 -10.88
CA PRO A 285 -6.81 10.13 -9.87
C PRO A 285 -8.29 9.95 -10.20
N TYR A 286 -9.11 9.73 -9.18
CA TYR A 286 -10.56 9.46 -9.32
C TYR A 286 -10.91 8.21 -10.13
N GLY A 287 -9.92 7.37 -10.50
CA GLY A 287 -10.10 6.22 -11.38
C GLY A 287 -10.40 6.58 -12.85
N GLU A 288 -10.32 7.86 -13.21
CA GLU A 288 -10.70 8.35 -14.55
C GLU A 288 -9.46 8.73 -15.37
N PHE A 289 -9.25 8.05 -16.50
CA PHE A 289 -8.19 8.33 -17.47
C PHE A 289 -8.78 8.83 -18.79
N PRO A 290 -7.96 9.43 -19.69
CA PRO A 290 -8.43 9.90 -20.98
C PRO A 290 -9.07 8.77 -21.80
N ASN A 291 -10.05 9.10 -22.65
CA ASN A 291 -10.71 8.09 -23.50
C ASN A 291 -9.69 7.25 -24.28
N GLU A 292 -9.99 5.97 -24.51
CA GLU A 292 -9.10 4.95 -25.11
C GLU A 292 -8.57 5.30 -26.51
N SER A 293 -9.24 6.18 -27.24
CA SER A 293 -8.83 6.66 -28.57
C SER A 293 -8.39 8.13 -28.57
N SER A 294 -8.13 8.71 -27.39
CA SER A 294 -7.78 10.13 -27.28
C SER A 294 -6.28 10.38 -27.43
N LYS A 295 -5.92 11.57 -27.93
CA LYS A 295 -4.53 12.05 -27.92
C LYS A 295 -3.91 12.09 -26.53
N GLY A 296 -4.72 12.18 -25.48
CA GLY A 296 -4.25 12.12 -24.09
C GLY A 296 -3.74 10.75 -23.73
N LEU A 297 -4.47 9.68 -24.06
CA LEU A 297 -4.01 8.33 -23.80
C LEU A 297 -2.78 7.96 -24.66
N GLU A 298 -2.81 8.32 -25.96
CA GLU A 298 -1.65 8.12 -26.84
C GLU A 298 -0.40 8.82 -26.30
N TYR A 299 -0.55 10.03 -25.74
CA TYR A 299 0.55 10.75 -25.12
C TYR A 299 1.10 10.00 -23.90
N LEU A 300 0.24 9.53 -22.99
CA LEU A 300 0.68 8.76 -21.83
C LEU A 300 1.38 7.45 -22.25
N GLN A 301 0.87 6.76 -23.27
CA GLN A 301 1.55 5.58 -23.84
C GLN A 301 2.91 5.92 -24.43
N SER A 302 3.08 7.07 -25.11
CA SER A 302 4.37 7.55 -25.63
C SER A 302 5.39 7.81 -24.51
N LYS A 303 4.92 8.04 -23.28
CA LYS A 303 5.74 8.18 -22.06
C LYS A 303 6.09 6.84 -21.40
N GLY A 304 5.59 5.72 -21.94
CA GLY A 304 5.87 4.37 -21.47
C GLY A 304 4.83 3.78 -20.52
N PHE A 305 3.73 4.47 -20.26
CA PHE A 305 2.62 3.91 -19.49
C PHE A 305 1.79 2.97 -20.37
N THR A 306 1.74 1.72 -20.01
CA THR A 306 1.04 0.67 -20.78
C THR A 306 -0.04 -0.05 -19.99
N ILE A 307 -0.07 0.13 -18.67
CA ILE A 307 -1.05 -0.47 -17.76
C ILE A 307 -1.78 0.64 -17.02
N PHE A 308 -3.08 0.73 -17.24
CA PHE A 308 -3.96 1.73 -16.60
C PHE A 308 -4.93 1.05 -15.67
N ALA A 309 -4.83 1.35 -14.38
CA ALA A 309 -5.68 0.77 -13.34
C ALA A 309 -6.69 1.80 -12.83
N GLY A 310 -7.89 1.76 -13.39
CA GLY A 310 -9.03 2.61 -13.04
C GLY A 310 -9.74 2.15 -11.76
N VAL A 311 -11.02 2.50 -11.64
CA VAL A 311 -11.89 2.10 -10.54
C VAL A 311 -13.18 1.50 -11.08
N GLY A 312 -13.54 0.33 -10.57
CA GLY A 312 -14.77 -0.38 -10.96
C GLY A 312 -15.35 -1.20 -9.81
N PRO A 313 -16.59 -1.68 -9.96
CA PRO A 313 -17.27 -2.44 -8.91
C PRO A 313 -16.81 -3.90 -8.79
N ILE A 314 -16.11 -4.41 -9.79
CA ILE A 314 -15.62 -5.80 -9.89
C ILE A 314 -14.24 -5.82 -10.56
N SER A 315 -13.50 -6.90 -10.36
CA SER A 315 -12.26 -7.15 -11.10
C SER A 315 -12.51 -7.14 -12.61
N TYR A 316 -11.78 -6.29 -13.31
CA TYR A 316 -11.87 -6.13 -14.75
C TYR A 316 -10.47 -6.11 -15.37
N GLU A 317 -10.32 -6.70 -16.54
CA GLU A 317 -9.10 -6.67 -17.33
C GLU A 317 -9.44 -6.65 -18.82
N LYS A 318 -8.79 -5.75 -19.56
CA LYS A 318 -8.84 -5.69 -21.02
C LYS A 318 -7.43 -5.50 -21.56
N ILE A 319 -6.94 -6.50 -22.29
CA ILE A 319 -5.65 -6.46 -22.96
C ILE A 319 -5.89 -6.23 -24.45
N TYR A 320 -5.31 -5.16 -24.99
CA TYR A 320 -5.43 -4.82 -26.40
C TYR A 320 -4.37 -5.57 -27.21
N LYS A 321 -4.81 -6.32 -28.24
CA LYS A 321 -3.91 -7.13 -29.09
C LYS A 321 -3.21 -6.29 -30.18
N ASP A 322 -3.71 -5.10 -30.47
CA ASP A 322 -3.27 -4.21 -31.54
C ASP A 322 -2.50 -2.99 -31.02
N LYS A 323 -2.58 -2.71 -29.75
CA LYS A 323 -1.88 -1.62 -29.07
C LYS A 323 -1.23 -2.10 -27.77
N ASN A 324 -0.16 -1.43 -27.40
CA ASN A 324 0.52 -1.72 -26.13
C ASN A 324 -0.26 -1.12 -24.94
N LEU A 325 -1.40 -1.72 -24.62
CA LEU A 325 -2.35 -1.20 -23.64
C LEU A 325 -3.05 -2.31 -22.86
N VAL A 326 -3.01 -2.19 -21.56
CA VAL A 326 -3.81 -2.97 -20.60
C VAL A 326 -4.64 -2.01 -19.76
N ILE A 327 -5.92 -2.28 -19.64
CA ILE A 327 -6.84 -1.56 -18.74
C ILE A 327 -7.36 -2.52 -17.70
N THR A 328 -7.24 -2.15 -16.42
CA THR A 328 -7.78 -2.89 -15.28
C THR A 328 -8.61 -1.99 -14.40
N ASP A 329 -9.53 -2.57 -13.63
CA ASP A 329 -10.26 -1.85 -12.58
C ASP A 329 -9.86 -2.35 -11.20
N ARG A 330 -9.89 -1.42 -10.24
CA ARG A 330 -9.61 -1.64 -8.83
C ARG A 330 -10.87 -1.41 -8.01
N ARG A 331 -11.07 -2.21 -6.99
CA ARG A 331 -12.20 -2.07 -6.06
C ARG A 331 -11.75 -1.24 -4.85
N ASN A 332 -12.48 -0.16 -4.58
CA ASN A 332 -12.18 0.74 -3.47
C ASN A 332 -12.55 0.11 -2.12
N ILE A 333 -11.63 0.19 -1.16
CA ILE A 333 -11.89 -0.18 0.24
C ILE A 333 -11.75 1.06 1.11
N ASP A 334 -12.88 1.55 1.59
CA ASP A 334 -13.01 2.78 2.37
C ASP A 334 -14.19 2.73 3.34
N GLY A 335 -14.42 3.81 4.07
CA GLY A 335 -15.55 3.91 5.00
C GLY A 335 -16.91 3.78 4.31
N ILE A 336 -17.06 4.30 3.09
CA ILE A 336 -18.31 4.19 2.31
C ILE A 336 -18.61 2.73 1.98
N THR A 337 -17.62 2.01 1.49
CA THR A 337 -17.77 0.61 1.10
C THR A 337 -17.98 -0.31 2.30
N LEU A 338 -17.27 -0.06 3.39
CA LEU A 338 -17.45 -0.80 4.64
C LEU A 338 -18.84 -0.61 5.23
N LEU A 339 -19.36 0.61 5.24
CA LEU A 339 -20.62 0.92 5.90
C LEU A 339 -21.85 0.68 5.02
N ASN A 340 -21.77 1.03 3.71
CA ASN A 340 -22.93 1.16 2.84
C ASN A 340 -22.96 0.19 1.64
N LYS A 341 -21.91 -0.63 1.43
CA LYS A 341 -21.81 -1.56 0.28
C LYS A 341 -21.25 -2.92 0.70
N LYS A 342 -21.59 -3.36 1.91
CA LYS A 342 -21.06 -4.55 2.57
C LYS A 342 -21.16 -5.81 1.69
N GLU A 343 -22.31 -5.99 1.06
CA GLU A 343 -22.63 -7.17 0.22
C GLU A 343 -21.74 -7.28 -1.02
N LYS A 344 -21.22 -6.16 -1.53
CA LYS A 344 -20.36 -6.14 -2.71
C LYS A 344 -18.95 -6.67 -2.47
N PHE A 345 -18.56 -6.86 -1.21
CA PHE A 345 -17.21 -7.27 -0.80
C PHE A 345 -17.18 -8.61 -0.07
N LEU A 346 -18.30 -9.35 -0.01
CA LEU A 346 -18.39 -10.63 0.69
C LEU A 346 -17.40 -11.68 0.16
N ASP A 347 -16.98 -11.57 -1.09
CA ASP A 347 -15.95 -12.42 -1.71
C ASP A 347 -14.53 -12.10 -1.20
N LEU A 348 -14.29 -10.93 -0.61
CA LEU A 348 -13.03 -10.47 -0.05
C LEU A 348 -13.03 -10.54 1.48
N TYR A 349 -14.05 -9.99 2.12
CA TYR A 349 -14.18 -9.94 3.58
C TYR A 349 -15.63 -9.81 4.03
N ASN A 350 -15.87 -10.07 5.31
CA ASN A 350 -17.15 -9.77 5.95
C ASN A 350 -17.04 -8.40 6.63
N ALA A 351 -17.69 -7.38 6.06
CA ALA A 351 -17.63 -6.00 6.56
C ALA A 351 -18.09 -5.88 8.04
N ASP A 352 -19.12 -6.61 8.46
CA ASP A 352 -19.61 -6.55 9.85
C ASP A 352 -18.58 -7.05 10.88
N LYS A 353 -17.67 -7.92 10.47
CA LYS A 353 -16.55 -8.38 11.30
C LYS A 353 -15.33 -7.45 11.22
N VAL A 354 -15.18 -6.73 10.11
CA VAL A 354 -14.08 -5.82 9.84
C VAL A 354 -14.25 -4.47 10.51
N ILE A 355 -15.44 -3.86 10.37
CA ILE A 355 -15.73 -2.50 10.85
C ILE A 355 -15.34 -2.31 12.31
N ASP A 356 -14.71 -1.19 12.61
CA ASP A 356 -14.50 -0.71 13.98
C ASP A 356 -15.64 0.25 14.38
N TYR A 357 -16.79 -0.33 14.76
CA TYR A 357 -17.99 0.40 15.12
C TYR A 357 -17.74 1.44 16.22
N ASN A 358 -16.90 1.12 17.21
CA ASN A 358 -16.57 2.03 18.31
C ASN A 358 -15.79 3.25 17.81
N ALA A 359 -14.76 3.03 16.99
CA ALA A 359 -13.96 4.11 16.41
C ALA A 359 -14.81 5.03 15.52
N ARG A 360 -15.66 4.44 14.69
CA ARG A 360 -16.55 5.18 13.77
C ARG A 360 -17.78 5.79 14.42
N LYS A 361 -18.05 5.50 15.69
CA LYS A 361 -19.23 5.96 16.44
C LYS A 361 -20.54 5.66 15.70
N VAL A 362 -20.64 4.51 15.04
CA VAL A 362 -21.83 4.04 14.32
C VAL A 362 -22.37 2.77 14.97
N ASN A 363 -23.69 2.57 14.88
CA ASN A 363 -24.33 1.35 15.39
C ASN A 363 -24.04 0.15 14.46
N LYS A 364 -23.98 -1.04 15.07
CA LYS A 364 -23.79 -2.30 14.36
C LYS A 364 -25.02 -2.69 13.58
#